data_a5920fbd886be7d51a07c6b13af701ca
#
_entry.id   a5920fbd886be7d51a07c6b13af701ca
#
_cell.length_a   1.000
_cell.length_b   1.000
_cell.length_c   1.000
_cell.angle_alpha   90.00
_cell.angle_beta   90.00
_cell.angle_gamma   90.00
#
_symmetry.space_group_name_H-M   'P 1'
#
loop_
_entity.id
_entity.type
_entity.pdbx_description
1 polymer ?
#
loop_
_entity_poly.entity_id
_entity_poly.type
_entity_poly.pdbx_seq_one_letter_code
_entity_poly.pdbx_strand_id
1 'polypeptide(L)'
;MVKNNVLAFCVCLFSFVAVAQSSNPMEVLQQIEQNNATLKAFSSFLESKKLSQKASNNLPDPQAGVYYLPFGNHASGDYTEFQVTQSFEFPSVYSVRGDLIEMQEAQNTMEYQLKRQEVLLPAFKLLNELIFLAKKEKIEQLRVLQSKKIFDQTNELFELEQAGILELNKAKIAWIQEQFKLDILESDRKKIMIRLKNMNGGIELDFAPNDYIGSLAINDPETLWQEKMQVDPEFKILLEQEKVAQQQIRLSKNKSLPNLTAGYNYQGVSGSIYSGVYGGVSIPLWSTRNTVKAAEANYDYQKSFTQVKTDLLRTEFLGEYEVYQVLLKKYQEYQSTLESLGSEELLLQAFELGELSFMQYYIELQFYQNALDSMLVMENQLVQSKAELLKHQL
;
A
#
# COMPACT_ATOMS: atom_id res chain seq x y z
N MET A 1 -22.34 57.31 -42.56
CA MET A 1 -22.77 56.36 -41.54
C MET A 1 -22.42 54.95 -42.03
N VAL A 2 -21.30 54.41 -41.61
CA VAL A 2 -20.85 53.07 -41.94
C VAL A 2 -20.68 52.32 -40.62
N LYS A 3 -21.49 51.26 -40.39
CA LYS A 3 -21.41 50.39 -39.22
C LYS A 3 -20.35 49.33 -39.46
N ASN A 4 -19.28 49.34 -38.69
CA ASN A 4 -18.31 48.26 -38.63
C ASN A 4 -18.83 47.13 -37.72
N ASN A 5 -19.11 45.98 -38.31
CA ASN A 5 -19.31 44.73 -37.59
C ASN A 5 -17.94 44.08 -37.37
N VAL A 6 -17.47 44.06 -36.15
CA VAL A 6 -16.30 43.28 -35.73
C VAL A 6 -16.81 41.90 -35.30
N LEU A 7 -16.52 40.89 -36.13
CA LEU A 7 -16.79 39.49 -35.86
C LEU A 7 -15.64 38.98 -35.01
N ALA A 8 -15.89 38.75 -33.70
CA ALA A 8 -14.93 38.15 -32.79
C ALA A 8 -14.91 36.64 -33.03
N PHE A 9 -13.83 36.14 -33.62
CA PHE A 9 -13.55 34.72 -33.83
C PHE A 9 -12.93 34.13 -32.53
N CYS A 10 -13.75 33.48 -31.69
CA CYS A 10 -13.28 32.73 -30.55
C CYS A 10 -12.58 31.43 -31.04
N VAL A 11 -11.26 31.46 -31.11
CA VAL A 11 -10.45 30.24 -31.30
C VAL A 11 -10.39 29.52 -29.97
N CYS A 12 -11.20 28.49 -29.79
CA CYS A 12 -11.03 27.52 -28.72
C CYS A 12 -9.75 26.67 -28.97
N LEU A 13 -8.65 27.05 -28.34
CA LEU A 13 -7.46 26.23 -28.22
C LEU A 13 -7.78 25.01 -27.36
N PHE A 14 -8.18 23.91 -28.00
CA PHE A 14 -8.13 22.60 -27.39
C PHE A 14 -6.65 22.23 -27.19
N SER A 15 -6.15 22.46 -25.99
CA SER A 15 -4.86 21.91 -25.57
C SER A 15 -5.00 20.38 -25.51
N PHE A 16 -4.58 19.71 -26.56
CA PHE A 16 -4.29 18.28 -26.47
C PHE A 16 -3.11 18.15 -25.50
N VAL A 17 -3.41 17.74 -24.28
CA VAL A 17 -2.39 17.22 -23.38
C VAL A 17 -1.96 15.90 -23.98
N ALA A 18 -0.86 15.92 -24.71
CA ALA A 18 -0.16 14.69 -25.08
C ALA A 18 0.28 14.05 -23.75
N VAL A 19 -0.42 13.02 -23.32
CA VAL A 19 0.04 12.18 -22.23
C VAL A 19 1.29 11.49 -22.74
N ALA A 20 2.45 11.96 -22.30
CA ALA A 20 3.72 11.29 -22.60
C ALA A 20 3.67 9.90 -21.96
N GLN A 21 3.89 8.88 -22.78
CA GLN A 21 3.98 7.50 -22.33
C GLN A 21 5.06 7.39 -21.25
N SER A 22 4.67 7.11 -20.01
CA SER A 22 5.62 6.97 -18.91
C SER A 22 6.27 5.58 -18.99
N SER A 23 7.59 5.56 -19.13
CA SER A 23 8.38 4.33 -18.98
C SER A 23 8.89 4.11 -17.55
N ASN A 24 8.62 5.07 -16.65
CA ASN A 24 9.09 5.03 -15.27
C ASN A 24 8.00 4.48 -14.34
N PRO A 25 8.16 3.28 -13.75
CA PRO A 25 7.22 2.71 -12.79
C PRO A 25 6.91 3.64 -11.60
N MET A 26 7.84 4.48 -11.17
CA MET A 26 7.62 5.40 -10.03
C MET A 26 6.59 6.48 -10.33
N GLU A 27 6.52 6.98 -11.57
CA GLU A 27 5.50 7.94 -11.99
C GLU A 27 4.10 7.30 -12.00
N VAL A 28 4.02 6.03 -12.43
CA VAL A 28 2.77 5.25 -12.39
C VAL A 28 2.33 4.99 -10.96
N LEU A 29 3.24 4.65 -10.05
CA LEU A 29 2.94 4.50 -8.64
C LEU A 29 2.41 5.78 -8.01
N GLN A 30 2.97 6.94 -8.37
CA GLN A 30 2.49 8.23 -7.90
C GLN A 30 1.06 8.53 -8.40
N GLN A 31 0.73 8.17 -9.64
CA GLN A 31 -0.65 8.30 -10.15
C GLN A 31 -1.61 7.38 -9.40
N ILE A 32 -1.20 6.13 -9.15
CA ILE A 32 -2.00 5.18 -8.36
C ILE A 32 -2.20 5.72 -6.94
N GLU A 33 -1.17 6.23 -6.28
CA GLU A 33 -1.29 6.83 -4.95
C GLU A 33 -2.35 7.93 -4.90
N GLN A 34 -2.35 8.83 -5.88
CA GLN A 34 -3.29 9.96 -5.95
C GLN A 34 -4.73 9.51 -6.24
N ASN A 35 -4.92 8.46 -7.04
CA ASN A 35 -6.23 8.07 -7.54
C ASN A 35 -6.86 6.91 -6.79
N ASN A 36 -6.08 6.15 -6.03
CA ASN A 36 -6.53 4.91 -5.38
C ASN A 36 -7.69 5.15 -4.40
N ALA A 37 -8.81 4.48 -4.65
CA ALA A 37 -10.03 4.63 -3.85
C ALA A 37 -9.83 4.14 -2.39
N THR A 38 -9.01 3.10 -2.17
CA THR A 38 -8.72 2.57 -0.84
C THR A 38 -7.93 3.58 -0.01
N LEU A 39 -6.94 4.26 -0.59
CA LEU A 39 -6.18 5.30 0.10
C LEU A 39 -7.03 6.53 0.42
N LYS A 40 -7.91 6.95 -0.50
CA LYS A 40 -8.87 8.04 -0.26
C LYS A 40 -9.85 7.71 0.86
N ALA A 41 -10.41 6.50 0.85
CA ALA A 41 -11.32 6.04 1.91
C ALA A 41 -10.60 5.96 3.26
N PHE A 42 -9.36 5.45 3.28
CA PHE A 42 -8.56 5.35 4.50
C PHE A 42 -8.17 6.72 5.05
N SER A 43 -7.84 7.69 4.19
CA SER A 43 -7.61 9.08 4.59
C SER A 43 -8.84 9.70 5.27
N SER A 44 -10.04 9.47 4.71
CA SER A 44 -11.30 9.93 5.33
C SER A 44 -11.57 9.25 6.67
N PHE A 45 -11.25 7.97 6.80
CA PHE A 45 -11.33 7.25 8.06
C PHE A 45 -10.39 7.84 9.12
N LEU A 46 -9.14 8.12 8.77
CA LEU A 46 -8.18 8.73 9.69
C LEU A 46 -8.58 10.15 10.10
N GLU A 47 -9.17 10.94 9.20
CA GLU A 47 -9.71 12.25 9.56
C GLU A 47 -10.87 12.13 10.56
N SER A 48 -11.79 11.17 10.36
CA SER A 48 -12.84 10.86 11.35
C SER A 48 -12.26 10.44 12.71
N LYS A 49 -11.23 9.57 12.72
CA LYS A 49 -10.52 9.12 13.91
C LYS A 49 -9.88 10.30 14.66
N LYS A 50 -9.20 11.17 13.93
CA LYS A 50 -8.58 12.41 14.45
C LYS A 50 -9.62 13.34 15.11
N LEU A 51 -10.73 13.59 14.42
CA LEU A 51 -11.81 14.43 14.97
C LEU A 51 -12.43 13.80 16.23
N SER A 52 -12.62 12.49 16.27
CA SER A 52 -13.07 11.75 17.44
C SER A 52 -12.09 11.85 18.61
N GLN A 53 -10.78 11.72 18.34
CA GLN A 53 -9.74 11.92 19.34
C GLN A 53 -9.77 13.34 19.92
N LYS A 54 -9.89 14.37 19.06
CA LYS A 54 -10.00 15.76 19.49
C LYS A 54 -11.28 16.01 20.32
N ALA A 55 -12.40 15.44 19.91
CA ALA A 55 -13.66 15.55 20.63
C ALA A 55 -13.59 14.98 22.05
N SER A 56 -12.72 13.98 22.31
CA SER A 56 -12.50 13.44 23.65
C SER A 56 -11.90 14.43 24.64
N ASN A 57 -11.36 15.56 24.16
CA ASN A 57 -10.80 16.63 24.98
C ASN A 57 -11.75 17.83 25.17
N ASN A 58 -12.98 17.75 24.67
CA ASN A 58 -13.99 18.76 24.88
C ASN A 58 -14.38 18.87 26.36
N LEU A 59 -14.79 20.08 26.77
CA LEU A 59 -15.40 20.26 28.08
C LEU A 59 -16.74 19.52 28.14
N PRO A 60 -17.12 18.96 29.31
CA PRO A 60 -18.47 18.46 29.52
C PRO A 60 -19.51 19.59 29.31
N ASP A 61 -20.72 19.23 28.93
CA ASP A 61 -21.78 20.21 28.71
C ASP A 61 -22.20 20.83 30.02
N PRO A 62 -22.60 22.15 30.05
CA PRO A 62 -23.20 22.78 31.19
C PRO A 62 -24.55 22.12 31.50
N GLN A 63 -24.84 22.00 32.80
CA GLN A 63 -26.08 21.45 33.29
C GLN A 63 -26.97 22.56 33.82
N ALA A 64 -28.23 22.61 33.39
CA ALA A 64 -29.23 23.49 33.91
C ALA A 64 -30.34 22.67 34.58
N GLY A 65 -30.70 23.02 35.83
CA GLY A 65 -31.75 22.36 36.61
C GLY A 65 -32.72 23.36 37.16
N VAL A 66 -33.98 22.96 37.23
CA VAL A 66 -35.06 23.72 37.89
C VAL A 66 -35.76 22.78 38.89
N TYR A 67 -35.93 23.23 40.08
CA TYR A 67 -36.69 22.52 41.10
C TYR A 67 -37.99 23.27 41.36
N TYR A 68 -39.12 22.61 41.15
CA TYR A 68 -40.45 23.05 41.57
C TYR A 68 -41.07 21.98 42.46
N LEU A 69 -41.39 22.36 43.68
CA LEU A 69 -41.83 21.45 44.75
C LEU A 69 -43.32 21.66 45.05
N PRO A 70 -44.25 21.09 44.21
CA PRO A 70 -45.68 21.32 44.38
C PRO A 70 -46.34 20.46 45.47
N PHE A 71 -45.60 19.50 46.05
CA PHE A 71 -46.14 18.57 47.07
C PHE A 71 -45.62 18.88 48.44
N GLY A 72 -46.52 18.83 49.43
CA GLY A 72 -46.19 19.04 50.85
C GLY A 72 -47.03 20.16 51.48
N ASN A 73 -46.66 20.52 52.70
CA ASN A 73 -47.33 21.62 53.45
C ASN A 73 -46.67 22.95 53.05
N HIS A 74 -47.32 23.75 52.18
CA HIS A 74 -46.85 25.05 51.71
C HIS A 74 -46.96 26.21 52.71
N ALA A 75 -46.97 25.94 54.05
CA ALA A 75 -47.11 26.97 55.13
C ALA A 75 -46.02 28.08 55.01
N SER A 76 -44.87 27.78 54.37
CA SER A 76 -43.78 28.73 54.14
C SER A 76 -43.83 29.34 52.76
N GLY A 77 -44.90 29.09 51.94
CA GLY A 77 -45.02 29.50 50.56
C GLY A 77 -44.33 28.57 49.57
N ASP A 78 -44.40 28.91 48.26
CA ASP A 78 -43.83 28.12 47.19
C ASP A 78 -42.28 28.27 47.15
N TYR A 79 -41.61 27.15 46.79
CA TYR A 79 -40.17 27.07 46.60
C TYR A 79 -39.85 26.87 45.14
N THR A 80 -38.97 27.71 44.58
CA THR A 80 -38.44 27.57 43.25
C THR A 80 -36.91 27.69 43.29
N GLU A 81 -36.22 26.76 42.65
CA GLU A 81 -34.78 26.82 42.53
C GLU A 81 -34.38 26.66 41.06
N PHE A 82 -33.43 27.48 40.62
CA PHE A 82 -32.80 27.39 39.33
C PHE A 82 -31.27 27.32 39.53
N GLN A 83 -30.66 26.32 38.91
CA GLN A 83 -29.23 26.12 39.02
C GLN A 83 -28.61 25.91 37.62
N VAL A 84 -27.48 26.56 37.33
CA VAL A 84 -26.64 26.28 36.18
C VAL A 84 -25.25 25.93 36.69
N THR A 85 -24.75 24.79 36.27
CA THR A 85 -23.41 24.31 36.70
C THR A 85 -22.58 23.83 35.49
N GLN A 86 -21.28 24.08 35.56
CA GLN A 86 -20.29 23.56 34.65
C GLN A 86 -19.26 22.75 35.41
N SER A 87 -19.11 21.48 35.03
CA SER A 87 -18.08 20.61 35.59
C SER A 87 -16.81 20.62 34.72
N PHE A 88 -15.68 20.47 35.36
CA PHE A 88 -14.37 20.43 34.75
C PHE A 88 -13.56 19.29 35.34
N GLU A 89 -12.88 18.51 34.50
CA GLU A 89 -11.77 17.68 34.97
C GLU A 89 -10.64 18.62 35.48
N PHE A 90 -9.73 18.09 36.27
CA PHE A 90 -8.59 18.89 36.73
C PHE A 90 -7.82 19.46 35.53
N PRO A 91 -7.40 20.73 35.51
CA PRO A 91 -6.85 21.39 34.33
C PRO A 91 -5.71 20.64 33.64
N SER A 92 -4.84 19.95 34.42
CA SER A 92 -3.76 19.15 33.86
C SER A 92 -4.23 17.92 33.03
N VAL A 93 -5.48 17.46 33.23
CA VAL A 93 -6.05 16.36 32.45
C VAL A 93 -6.20 16.75 30.99
N TYR A 94 -6.69 17.98 30.73
CA TYR A 94 -6.86 18.48 29.36
C TYR A 94 -5.51 18.65 28.63
N SER A 95 -4.48 19.16 29.33
CA SER A 95 -3.12 19.27 28.77
C SER A 95 -2.53 17.91 28.42
N VAL A 96 -2.54 16.97 29.39
CA VAL A 96 -1.97 15.64 29.21
C VAL A 96 -2.73 14.83 28.16
N ARG A 97 -4.07 15.04 28.05
CA ARG A 97 -4.89 14.44 26.98
C ARG A 97 -4.58 15.07 25.62
N GLY A 98 -4.30 16.39 25.59
CA GLY A 98 -3.82 17.08 24.38
C GLY A 98 -2.54 16.44 23.84
N ASP A 99 -1.53 16.24 24.70
CA ASP A 99 -0.28 15.57 24.33
C ASP A 99 -0.52 14.14 23.85
N LEU A 100 -1.45 13.40 24.46
CA LEU A 100 -1.84 12.06 24.01
C LEU A 100 -2.44 12.08 22.61
N ILE A 101 -3.30 13.06 22.33
CA ILE A 101 -3.93 13.23 21.01
C ILE A 101 -2.86 13.52 19.95
N GLU A 102 -1.86 14.35 20.23
CA GLU A 102 -0.75 14.62 19.32
C GLU A 102 0.04 13.35 18.98
N MET A 103 0.33 12.51 20.00
CA MET A 103 1.00 11.22 19.78
C MET A 103 0.12 10.25 18.96
N GLN A 104 -1.19 10.25 19.19
CA GLN A 104 -2.13 9.47 18.39
C GLN A 104 -2.24 9.99 16.94
N GLU A 105 -2.15 11.30 16.70
CA GLU A 105 -2.09 11.87 15.35
C GLU A 105 -0.81 11.45 14.62
N ALA A 106 0.35 11.40 15.32
CA ALA A 106 1.59 10.87 14.76
C ALA A 106 1.45 9.38 14.40
N GLN A 107 0.85 8.58 15.27
CA GLN A 107 0.54 7.18 14.98
C GLN A 107 -0.39 7.04 13.76
N ASN A 108 -1.46 7.83 13.65
CA ASN A 108 -2.38 7.83 12.50
C ASN A 108 -1.63 8.13 11.18
N THR A 109 -0.63 9.01 11.23
CA THR A 109 0.21 9.31 10.05
C THR A 109 1.02 8.07 9.63
N MET A 110 1.58 7.33 10.58
CA MET A 110 2.31 6.09 10.29
C MET A 110 1.36 4.98 9.78
N GLU A 111 0.15 4.89 10.33
CA GLU A 111 -0.91 3.98 9.83
C GLU A 111 -1.25 4.27 8.36
N TYR A 112 -1.29 5.56 7.96
CA TYR A 112 -1.47 5.93 6.55
C TYR A 112 -0.29 5.48 5.68
N GLN A 113 0.96 5.69 6.15
CA GLN A 113 2.15 5.27 5.40
C GLN A 113 2.20 3.74 5.23
N LEU A 114 1.82 2.98 6.26
CA LEU A 114 1.70 1.53 6.14
C LEU A 114 0.64 1.14 5.11
N LYS A 115 -0.54 1.78 5.15
CA LYS A 115 -1.60 1.53 4.18
C LYS A 115 -1.20 1.89 2.75
N ARG A 116 -0.44 2.96 2.61
CA ARG A 116 0.16 3.38 1.34
C ARG A 116 1.11 2.29 0.80
N GLN A 117 2.00 1.77 1.64
CA GLN A 117 2.91 0.68 1.28
C GLN A 117 2.16 -0.60 0.89
N GLU A 118 1.10 -0.97 1.62
CA GLU A 118 0.22 -2.12 1.30
C GLU A 118 -0.47 -1.99 -0.07
N VAL A 119 -0.71 -0.78 -0.55
CA VAL A 119 -1.31 -0.53 -1.87
C VAL A 119 -0.24 -0.44 -2.95
N LEU A 120 0.87 0.25 -2.69
CA LEU A 120 1.89 0.51 -3.71
C LEU A 120 2.78 -0.70 -4.00
N LEU A 121 3.09 -1.54 -3.01
CA LEU A 121 3.92 -2.72 -3.23
C LEU A 121 3.28 -3.72 -4.22
N PRO A 122 2.00 -4.14 -4.09
CA PRO A 122 1.35 -4.95 -5.11
C PRO A 122 1.29 -4.28 -6.49
N ALA A 123 1.09 -2.95 -6.54
CA ALA A 123 1.11 -2.21 -7.81
C ALA A 123 2.50 -2.25 -8.46
N PHE A 124 3.56 -2.03 -7.68
CA PHE A 124 4.94 -2.12 -8.16
C PHE A 124 5.29 -3.53 -8.67
N LYS A 125 4.84 -4.56 -7.95
CA LYS A 125 4.98 -5.95 -8.39
C LYS A 125 4.27 -6.23 -9.71
N LEU A 126 3.07 -5.68 -9.94
CA LEU A 126 2.35 -5.80 -11.21
C LEU A 126 3.05 -5.04 -12.35
N LEU A 127 3.66 -3.88 -12.08
CA LEU A 127 4.47 -3.17 -13.07
C LEU A 127 5.70 -3.97 -13.47
N ASN A 128 6.39 -4.60 -12.52
CA ASN A 128 7.51 -5.49 -12.81
C ASN A 128 7.07 -6.72 -13.63
N GLU A 129 5.89 -7.26 -13.34
CA GLU A 129 5.31 -8.36 -14.11
C GLU A 129 5.00 -7.94 -15.57
N LEU A 130 4.55 -6.69 -15.80
CA LEU A 130 4.39 -6.17 -17.18
C LEU A 130 5.71 -6.10 -17.92
N ILE A 131 6.81 -5.74 -17.25
CA ILE A 131 8.15 -5.74 -17.84
C ILE A 131 8.56 -7.15 -18.24
N PHE A 132 8.35 -8.12 -17.33
CA PHE A 132 8.59 -9.53 -17.60
C PHE A 132 7.81 -10.02 -18.84
N LEU A 133 6.50 -9.76 -18.88
CA LEU A 133 5.65 -10.14 -20.00
C LEU A 133 6.09 -9.48 -21.30
N ALA A 134 6.51 -8.22 -21.28
CA ALA A 134 7.02 -7.52 -22.48
C ALA A 134 8.32 -8.13 -22.99
N LYS A 135 9.25 -8.51 -22.10
CA LYS A 135 10.48 -9.23 -22.49
C LYS A 135 10.13 -10.58 -23.12
N LYS A 136 9.22 -11.30 -22.52
CA LYS A 136 8.77 -12.61 -22.99
C LYS A 136 8.01 -12.51 -24.32
N GLU A 137 7.11 -11.54 -24.46
CA GLU A 137 6.37 -11.27 -25.70
C GLU A 137 7.30 -11.01 -26.89
N LYS A 138 8.36 -10.23 -26.68
CA LYS A 138 9.39 -9.95 -27.70
C LYS A 138 10.08 -11.23 -28.21
N ILE A 139 10.42 -12.13 -27.31
CA ILE A 139 11.06 -13.40 -27.63
C ILE A 139 10.05 -14.32 -28.36
N GLU A 140 8.83 -14.40 -27.87
CA GLU A 140 7.80 -15.25 -28.45
C GLU A 140 7.37 -14.79 -29.83
N GLN A 141 7.36 -13.48 -30.11
CA GLN A 141 7.14 -12.94 -31.47
C GLN A 141 8.21 -13.44 -32.45
N LEU A 142 9.49 -13.46 -32.06
CA LEU A 142 10.55 -14.02 -32.87
C LEU A 142 10.38 -15.53 -33.11
N ARG A 143 10.00 -16.29 -32.07
CA ARG A 143 9.72 -17.73 -32.15
C ARG A 143 8.58 -18.04 -33.12
N VAL A 144 7.50 -17.24 -33.09
CA VAL A 144 6.37 -17.36 -34.02
C VAL A 144 6.85 -17.14 -35.46
N LEU A 145 7.70 -16.13 -35.71
CA LEU A 145 8.24 -15.86 -37.03
C LEU A 145 9.17 -17.00 -37.53
N GLN A 146 10.04 -17.50 -36.67
CA GLN A 146 10.95 -18.61 -36.96
C GLN A 146 10.18 -19.91 -37.24
N SER A 147 9.23 -20.26 -36.37
CA SER A 147 8.43 -21.47 -36.56
C SER A 147 7.56 -21.43 -37.82
N LYS A 148 7.05 -20.22 -38.18
CA LYS A 148 6.36 -20.04 -39.45
C LYS A 148 7.29 -20.28 -40.67
N LYS A 149 8.50 -19.69 -40.65
CA LYS A 149 9.50 -19.89 -41.74
C LYS A 149 9.81 -21.38 -41.92
N ILE A 150 10.00 -22.10 -40.81
CA ILE A 150 10.27 -23.55 -40.85
C ILE A 150 9.07 -24.31 -41.39
N PHE A 151 7.85 -23.97 -41.01
CA PHE A 151 6.66 -24.60 -41.57
C PHE A 151 6.55 -24.35 -43.09
N ASP A 152 6.77 -23.12 -43.53
CA ASP A 152 6.71 -22.75 -44.96
C ASP A 152 7.79 -23.54 -45.76
N GLN A 153 9.02 -23.62 -45.27
CA GLN A 153 10.10 -24.41 -45.87
C GLN A 153 9.77 -25.91 -45.91
N THR A 154 9.24 -26.47 -44.82
CA THR A 154 8.87 -27.88 -44.78
C THR A 154 7.72 -28.20 -45.74
N ASN A 155 6.80 -27.25 -45.93
CA ASN A 155 5.71 -27.38 -46.92
C ASN A 155 6.23 -27.40 -48.33
N GLU A 156 7.21 -26.54 -48.72
CA GLU A 156 7.87 -26.56 -49.99
C GLU A 156 8.59 -27.89 -50.27
N LEU A 157 9.33 -28.41 -49.29
CA LEU A 157 9.97 -29.72 -49.36
C LEU A 157 8.97 -30.86 -49.53
N PHE A 158 7.82 -30.78 -48.87
CA PHE A 158 6.75 -31.76 -49.02
C PHE A 158 6.13 -31.75 -50.43
N GLU A 159 5.91 -30.55 -50.99
CA GLU A 159 5.43 -30.42 -52.39
C GLU A 159 6.43 -30.95 -53.43
N LEU A 160 7.74 -30.92 -53.09
CA LEU A 160 8.81 -31.51 -53.90
C LEU A 160 9.06 -32.99 -53.61
N GLU A 161 8.21 -33.63 -52.83
CA GLU A 161 8.34 -35.04 -52.35
C GLU A 161 9.66 -35.33 -51.58
N GLN A 162 10.29 -34.30 -51.01
CA GLN A 162 11.54 -34.38 -50.24
C GLN A 162 11.32 -34.45 -48.73
N ALA A 163 10.11 -34.15 -48.26
CA ALA A 163 9.69 -34.28 -46.84
C ALA A 163 8.45 -35.14 -46.71
N GLY A 164 8.30 -35.83 -45.58
CA GLY A 164 7.13 -36.63 -45.30
C GLY A 164 5.98 -35.83 -44.69
N ILE A 165 4.73 -36.29 -44.88
CA ILE A 165 3.53 -35.66 -44.31
C ILE A 165 3.61 -35.52 -42.78
N LEU A 166 4.29 -36.43 -42.07
CA LEU A 166 4.48 -36.37 -40.63
C LEU A 166 5.37 -35.20 -40.21
N GLU A 167 6.38 -34.86 -40.98
CA GLU A 167 7.25 -33.71 -40.76
C GLU A 167 6.50 -32.40 -40.96
N LEU A 168 5.76 -32.29 -42.05
CA LEU A 168 4.89 -31.15 -42.32
C LEU A 168 3.87 -30.91 -41.20
N ASN A 169 3.20 -31.97 -40.72
CA ASN A 169 2.24 -31.88 -39.63
C ASN A 169 2.89 -31.40 -38.33
N LYS A 170 4.10 -31.87 -38.00
CA LYS A 170 4.83 -31.45 -36.80
C LYS A 170 5.25 -29.99 -36.89
N ALA A 171 5.77 -29.53 -38.04
CA ALA A 171 6.12 -28.13 -38.25
C ALA A 171 4.91 -27.21 -38.10
N LYS A 172 3.75 -27.63 -38.64
CA LYS A 172 2.50 -26.90 -38.49
C LYS A 172 2.04 -26.82 -37.03
N ILE A 173 2.10 -27.93 -36.30
CA ILE A 173 1.72 -27.99 -34.86
C ILE A 173 2.65 -27.07 -34.05
N ALA A 174 3.97 -27.12 -34.30
CA ALA A 174 4.95 -26.27 -33.65
C ALA A 174 4.61 -24.78 -33.81
N TRP A 175 4.36 -24.36 -35.06
CA TRP A 175 3.96 -22.96 -35.33
C TRP A 175 2.68 -22.56 -34.64
N ILE A 176 1.63 -23.39 -34.61
CA ILE A 176 0.36 -23.10 -33.89
C ILE A 176 0.61 -23.02 -32.40
N GLN A 177 1.50 -23.84 -31.83
CA GLN A 177 1.83 -23.78 -30.40
C GLN A 177 2.51 -22.49 -30.03
N GLU A 178 3.45 -21.95 -30.83
CA GLU A 178 4.08 -20.66 -30.56
C GLU A 178 3.08 -19.49 -30.67
N GLN A 179 2.17 -19.52 -31.65
CA GLN A 179 1.08 -18.53 -31.72
C GLN A 179 0.21 -18.55 -30.47
N PHE A 180 -0.16 -19.74 -29.99
CA PHE A 180 -0.98 -19.88 -28.78
C PHE A 180 -0.27 -19.34 -27.52
N LYS A 181 1.05 -19.54 -27.39
CA LYS A 181 1.83 -18.95 -26.28
C LYS A 181 1.79 -17.43 -26.34
N LEU A 182 1.93 -16.83 -27.52
CA LEU A 182 1.86 -15.37 -27.70
C LEU A 182 0.48 -14.82 -27.32
N ASP A 183 -0.60 -15.47 -27.74
CA ASP A 183 -1.98 -15.08 -27.41
C ASP A 183 -2.22 -15.11 -25.88
N ILE A 184 -1.65 -16.10 -25.17
CA ILE A 184 -1.71 -16.18 -23.69
C ILE A 184 -0.99 -14.99 -23.06
N LEU A 185 0.22 -14.65 -23.52
CA LEU A 185 0.98 -13.52 -22.99
C LEU A 185 0.23 -12.19 -23.16
N GLU A 186 -0.40 -11.97 -24.31
CA GLU A 186 -1.25 -10.80 -24.54
C GLU A 186 -2.46 -10.76 -23.60
N SER A 187 -3.08 -11.92 -23.37
CA SER A 187 -4.20 -12.04 -22.42
C SER A 187 -3.77 -11.72 -21.00
N ASP A 188 -2.62 -12.24 -20.54
CA ASP A 188 -2.09 -11.96 -19.21
C ASP A 188 -1.70 -10.49 -19.04
N ARG A 189 -1.12 -9.88 -20.06
CA ARG A 189 -0.84 -8.43 -20.07
C ARG A 189 -2.13 -7.60 -19.90
N LYS A 190 -3.18 -7.92 -20.67
CA LYS A 190 -4.49 -7.25 -20.55
C LYS A 190 -5.07 -7.39 -19.15
N LYS A 191 -4.98 -8.57 -18.55
CA LYS A 191 -5.45 -8.84 -17.18
C LYS A 191 -4.71 -7.99 -16.12
N ILE A 192 -3.39 -7.83 -16.26
CA ILE A 192 -2.62 -6.97 -15.35
C ILE A 192 -3.01 -5.50 -15.54
N MET A 193 -3.13 -5.03 -16.78
CA MET A 193 -3.57 -3.66 -17.06
C MET A 193 -4.96 -3.35 -16.46
N ILE A 194 -5.90 -4.30 -16.50
CA ILE A 194 -7.21 -4.16 -15.85
C ILE A 194 -7.06 -4.00 -14.32
N ARG A 195 -6.16 -4.78 -13.71
CA ARG A 195 -5.90 -4.68 -12.26
C ARG A 195 -5.29 -3.32 -11.89
N LEU A 196 -4.28 -2.89 -12.64
CA LEU A 196 -3.64 -1.59 -12.44
C LEU A 196 -4.61 -0.43 -12.66
N LYS A 197 -5.47 -0.50 -13.69
CA LYS A 197 -6.56 0.47 -13.91
C LYS A 197 -7.49 0.56 -12.70
N ASN A 198 -7.88 -0.58 -12.12
CA ASN A 198 -8.70 -0.60 -10.91
C ASN A 198 -7.97 0.03 -9.72
N MET A 199 -6.68 -0.27 -9.53
CA MET A 199 -5.86 0.35 -8.48
C MET A 199 -5.70 1.86 -8.67
N ASN A 200 -5.74 2.35 -9.92
CA ASN A 200 -5.72 3.77 -10.29
C ASN A 200 -7.11 4.43 -10.29
N GLY A 201 -8.05 3.89 -9.51
CA GLY A 201 -9.39 4.47 -9.40
C GLY A 201 -10.24 4.39 -10.67
N GLY A 202 -9.96 3.44 -11.57
CA GLY A 202 -10.64 3.25 -12.85
C GLY A 202 -10.08 4.08 -14.01
N ILE A 203 -9.06 4.90 -13.75
CA ILE A 203 -8.38 5.70 -14.79
C ILE A 203 -7.34 4.84 -15.49
N GLU A 204 -7.31 4.88 -16.81
CA GLU A 204 -6.31 4.15 -17.58
C GLU A 204 -4.90 4.64 -17.31
N LEU A 205 -3.96 3.70 -17.29
CA LEU A 205 -2.54 3.97 -17.14
C LEU A 205 -1.88 3.78 -18.49
N ASP A 206 -1.09 4.75 -18.89
CA ASP A 206 -0.23 4.63 -20.08
C ASP A 206 1.18 4.26 -19.62
N PHE A 207 1.47 2.96 -19.59
CA PHE A 207 2.76 2.41 -19.19
C PHE A 207 3.35 1.58 -20.32
N ALA A 208 4.49 2.03 -20.84
CA ALA A 208 5.29 1.30 -21.81
C ALA A 208 6.46 0.63 -21.09
N PRO A 209 6.37 -0.66 -20.77
CA PRO A 209 7.45 -1.36 -20.08
C PRO A 209 8.66 -1.55 -20.99
N ASN A 210 9.84 -1.12 -20.54
CA ASN A 210 11.10 -1.31 -21.27
C ASN A 210 11.98 -2.36 -20.58
N ASP A 211 12.48 -2.01 -19.40
CA ASP A 211 13.35 -2.87 -18.60
C ASP A 211 13.20 -2.57 -17.10
N TYR A 212 13.71 -3.45 -16.26
CA TYR A 212 13.73 -3.26 -14.82
C TYR A 212 14.61 -2.07 -14.44
N ILE A 213 14.17 -1.33 -13.40
CA ILE A 213 14.92 -0.16 -12.93
C ILE A 213 15.98 -0.56 -11.90
N GLY A 214 17.19 -0.07 -12.11
CA GLY A 214 18.31 -0.15 -11.18
C GLY A 214 19.01 -1.51 -11.17
N SER A 215 20.09 -1.58 -10.39
CA SER A 215 20.88 -2.80 -10.22
C SER A 215 20.10 -3.89 -9.48
N LEU A 216 20.28 -5.13 -9.87
CA LEU A 216 19.76 -6.28 -9.11
C LEU A 216 20.49 -6.47 -7.77
N ALA A 217 21.70 -5.97 -7.63
CA ALA A 217 22.42 -6.04 -6.35
C ALA A 217 21.77 -5.16 -5.28
N ILE A 218 21.72 -5.64 -4.07
CA ILE A 218 21.31 -4.90 -2.87
C ILE A 218 22.45 -4.90 -1.84
N ASN A 219 22.41 -3.94 -0.92
CA ASN A 219 23.37 -3.81 0.17
C ASN A 219 23.40 -5.06 1.06
N ASP A 220 24.43 -5.16 1.91
CA ASP A 220 24.49 -6.22 2.90
C ASP A 220 23.26 -6.19 3.84
N PRO A 221 22.90 -7.34 4.42
CA PRO A 221 21.64 -7.46 5.16
C PRO A 221 21.59 -6.58 6.40
N GLU A 222 22.70 -6.36 7.07
CA GLU A 222 22.69 -5.56 8.30
C GLU A 222 22.49 -4.08 8.00
N THR A 223 23.15 -3.54 6.98
CA THR A 223 22.96 -2.16 6.51
C THR A 223 21.50 -1.94 6.07
N LEU A 224 20.95 -2.87 5.29
CA LEU A 224 19.57 -2.77 4.82
C LEU A 224 18.56 -2.89 5.98
N TRP A 225 18.83 -3.73 6.97
CA TRP A 225 18.01 -3.85 8.16
C TRP A 225 18.00 -2.57 8.98
N GLN A 226 19.14 -1.93 9.17
CA GLN A 226 19.25 -0.66 9.89
C GLN A 226 18.48 0.46 9.16
N GLU A 227 18.58 0.53 7.83
CA GLU A 227 17.81 1.45 7.01
C GLU A 227 16.30 1.20 7.18
N LYS A 228 15.87 -0.06 7.06
CA LYS A 228 14.47 -0.47 7.24
C LYS A 228 13.93 -0.06 8.61
N MET A 229 14.66 -0.31 9.70
CA MET A 229 14.24 0.08 11.04
C MET A 229 14.02 1.59 11.22
N GLN A 230 14.75 2.42 10.46
CA GLN A 230 14.63 3.88 10.56
C GLN A 230 13.42 4.45 9.80
N VAL A 231 13.02 3.83 8.69
CA VAL A 231 12.03 4.43 7.79
C VAL A 231 10.73 3.65 7.66
N ASP A 232 10.74 2.33 7.88
CA ASP A 232 9.59 1.46 7.69
C ASP A 232 8.42 1.85 8.63
N PRO A 233 7.23 2.13 8.08
CA PRO A 233 6.06 2.51 8.86
C PRO A 233 5.65 1.48 9.91
N GLU A 234 5.87 0.18 9.67
CA GLU A 234 5.51 -0.89 10.61
C GLU A 234 6.29 -0.76 11.93
N PHE A 235 7.60 -0.48 11.85
CA PHE A 235 8.40 -0.21 13.05
C PHE A 235 8.01 1.08 13.74
N LYS A 236 7.78 2.14 12.97
CA LYS A 236 7.37 3.43 13.54
C LYS A 236 6.06 3.35 14.30
N ILE A 237 5.08 2.59 13.79
CA ILE A 237 3.81 2.33 14.49
C ILE A 237 4.05 1.67 15.83
N LEU A 238 4.91 0.65 15.93
CA LEU A 238 5.22 -0.02 17.18
C LEU A 238 5.81 0.95 18.21
N LEU A 239 6.73 1.80 17.80
CA LEU A 239 7.34 2.81 18.68
C LEU A 239 6.34 3.88 19.11
N GLU A 240 5.47 4.34 18.22
CA GLU A 240 4.42 5.32 18.58
C GLU A 240 3.37 4.69 19.51
N GLN A 241 2.99 3.42 19.34
CA GLN A 241 2.10 2.71 20.25
C GLN A 241 2.69 2.61 21.67
N GLU A 242 3.99 2.39 21.80
CA GLU A 242 4.66 2.38 23.10
C GLU A 242 4.62 3.77 23.77
N LYS A 243 4.89 4.85 22.99
CA LYS A 243 4.79 6.23 23.49
C LYS A 243 3.36 6.59 23.92
N VAL A 244 2.37 6.21 23.11
CA VAL A 244 0.94 6.40 23.44
C VAL A 244 0.58 5.67 24.72
N ALA A 245 1.01 4.42 24.90
CA ALA A 245 0.77 3.66 26.11
C ALA A 245 1.46 4.31 27.34
N GLN A 246 2.66 4.84 27.20
CA GLN A 246 3.35 5.58 28.26
C GLN A 246 2.61 6.87 28.62
N GLN A 247 2.13 7.64 27.66
CA GLN A 247 1.34 8.85 27.90
C GLN A 247 0.00 8.53 28.55
N GLN A 248 -0.60 7.37 28.23
CA GLN A 248 -1.84 6.91 28.87
C GLN A 248 -1.67 6.69 30.39
N ILE A 249 -0.49 6.30 30.87
CA ILE A 249 -0.18 6.23 32.31
C ILE A 249 -0.29 7.62 32.94
N ARG A 250 0.29 8.64 32.29
CA ARG A 250 0.24 10.03 32.76
C ARG A 250 -1.21 10.53 32.82
N LEU A 251 -1.99 10.26 31.77
CA LEU A 251 -3.40 10.63 31.73
C LEU A 251 -4.17 9.94 32.83
N SER A 252 -3.97 8.65 33.10
CA SER A 252 -4.64 7.90 34.16
C SER A 252 -4.30 8.44 35.54
N LYS A 253 -3.05 8.86 35.78
CA LYS A 253 -2.64 9.54 37.03
C LYS A 253 -3.33 10.88 37.19
N ASN A 254 -3.41 11.69 36.14
CA ASN A 254 -4.07 13.01 36.19
C ASN A 254 -5.60 12.89 36.37
N LYS A 255 -6.25 11.89 35.79
CA LYS A 255 -7.69 11.60 36.02
C LYS A 255 -8.02 11.16 37.45
N SER A 256 -7.01 10.83 38.26
CA SER A 256 -7.20 10.57 39.70
C SER A 256 -7.22 11.84 40.53
N LEU A 257 -7.00 13.02 39.95
CA LEU A 257 -7.14 14.31 40.61
C LEU A 257 -8.62 14.69 40.73
N PRO A 258 -8.99 15.58 41.71
CA PRO A 258 -10.37 16.00 41.89
C PRO A 258 -10.93 16.76 40.69
N ASN A 259 -12.21 16.50 40.34
CA ASN A 259 -12.92 17.32 39.37
C ASN A 259 -13.51 18.56 40.07
N LEU A 260 -13.61 19.65 39.33
CA LEU A 260 -14.10 20.94 39.80
C LEU A 260 -15.47 21.22 39.17
N THR A 261 -16.35 21.86 39.95
CA THR A 261 -17.63 22.35 39.41
C THR A 261 -17.81 23.80 39.84
N ALA A 262 -18.18 24.65 38.90
CA ALA A 262 -18.57 26.03 39.15
C ALA A 262 -20.00 26.27 38.65
N GLY A 263 -20.73 27.13 39.30
CA GLY A 263 -22.10 27.41 38.87
C GLY A 263 -22.73 28.62 39.53
N TYR A 264 -23.97 28.83 39.15
CA TYR A 264 -24.84 29.84 39.72
C TYR A 264 -26.12 29.18 40.19
N ASN A 265 -26.56 29.58 41.39
CA ASN A 265 -27.81 29.10 42.00
C ASN A 265 -28.72 30.30 42.36
N TYR A 266 -29.99 30.15 42.03
CA TYR A 266 -31.06 31.07 42.40
C TYR A 266 -32.13 30.31 43.14
N GLN A 267 -32.57 30.84 44.28
CA GLN A 267 -33.63 30.28 45.11
C GLN A 267 -34.66 31.36 45.45
N GLY A 268 -35.91 31.05 45.21
CA GLY A 268 -37.07 31.86 45.61
C GLY A 268 -37.90 31.15 46.64
N VAL A 269 -38.09 31.76 47.79
CA VAL A 269 -38.88 31.23 48.92
C VAL A 269 -39.80 32.32 49.45
N SER A 270 -41.13 32.16 49.34
CA SER A 270 -42.12 33.08 49.89
C SER A 270 -41.90 34.57 49.56
N GLY A 271 -41.49 34.88 48.35
CA GLY A 271 -41.22 36.23 47.91
C GLY A 271 -39.82 36.77 48.25
N SER A 272 -39.00 36.01 48.99
CA SER A 272 -37.59 36.31 49.22
C SER A 272 -36.73 35.64 48.18
N ILE A 273 -35.72 36.33 47.63
CA ILE A 273 -34.84 35.88 46.58
C ILE A 273 -33.42 35.72 47.14
N TYR A 274 -32.84 34.56 46.93
CA TYR A 274 -31.44 34.27 47.23
C TYR A 274 -30.73 33.89 45.91
N SER A 275 -29.57 34.46 45.66
CA SER A 275 -28.76 34.07 44.52
C SER A 275 -27.28 34.08 44.89
N GLY A 276 -26.52 33.20 44.29
CA GLY A 276 -25.09 33.06 44.59
C GLY A 276 -24.33 32.16 43.62
N VAL A 277 -23.03 32.11 43.84
CA VAL A 277 -22.13 31.22 43.08
C VAL A 277 -22.05 29.86 43.80
N TYR A 278 -21.99 28.81 43.01
CA TYR A 278 -21.77 27.43 43.49
C TYR A 278 -20.34 27.00 43.14
N GLY A 279 -19.64 26.41 44.09
CA GLY A 279 -18.36 25.77 43.91
C GLY A 279 -18.39 24.37 44.47
N GLY A 280 -18.01 23.37 43.68
CA GLY A 280 -18.01 21.95 44.08
C GLY A 280 -16.69 21.28 43.72
N VAL A 281 -16.34 20.25 44.51
CA VAL A 281 -15.17 19.39 44.24
C VAL A 281 -15.63 17.94 44.33
N SER A 282 -15.39 17.17 43.27
CA SER A 282 -15.66 15.73 43.25
C SER A 282 -14.35 14.97 43.36
N ILE A 283 -14.18 14.23 44.46
CA ILE A 283 -12.95 13.47 44.74
C ILE A 283 -13.15 12.01 44.32
N PRO A 284 -12.36 11.50 43.33
CA PRO A 284 -12.52 10.15 42.82
C PRO A 284 -11.93 9.10 43.76
N LEU A 285 -12.67 8.67 44.76
CA LEU A 285 -12.23 7.68 45.74
C LEU A 285 -12.26 6.24 45.21
N TRP A 286 -13.19 5.93 44.31
CA TRP A 286 -13.42 4.57 43.80
C TRP A 286 -13.35 4.47 42.28
N SER A 287 -13.78 5.51 41.57
CA SER A 287 -13.94 5.48 40.09
C SER A 287 -12.63 5.28 39.33
N THR A 288 -11.49 5.66 39.88
CA THR A 288 -10.17 5.53 39.28
C THR A 288 -9.35 4.35 39.85
N ARG A 289 -9.97 3.52 40.69
CA ARG A 289 -9.29 2.35 41.25
C ARG A 289 -8.78 1.43 40.16
N ASN A 290 -7.50 1.05 40.23
CA ASN A 290 -6.79 0.21 39.28
C ASN A 290 -6.57 0.81 37.85
N THR A 291 -7.09 2.01 37.55
CA THR A 291 -6.90 2.59 36.19
C THR A 291 -5.43 2.84 35.88
N VAL A 292 -4.63 3.33 36.83
CA VAL A 292 -3.19 3.53 36.69
C VAL A 292 -2.47 2.19 36.50
N LYS A 293 -2.77 1.19 37.36
CA LYS A 293 -2.17 -0.15 37.24
C LYS A 293 -2.49 -0.82 35.92
N ALA A 294 -3.71 -0.64 35.40
CA ALA A 294 -4.10 -1.16 34.10
C ALA A 294 -3.30 -0.48 32.94
N ALA A 295 -3.08 0.85 33.04
CA ALA A 295 -2.28 1.58 32.09
C ALA A 295 -0.79 1.18 32.14
N GLU A 296 -0.24 0.94 33.33
CA GLU A 296 1.13 0.43 33.54
C GLU A 296 1.29 -0.97 32.92
N ALA A 297 0.37 -1.88 33.20
CA ALA A 297 0.38 -3.23 32.63
C ALA A 297 0.23 -3.21 31.10
N ASN A 298 -0.58 -2.28 30.56
CA ASN A 298 -0.68 -2.12 29.10
C ASN A 298 0.61 -1.58 28.48
N TYR A 299 1.31 -0.67 29.15
CA TYR A 299 2.62 -0.19 28.70
C TYR A 299 3.66 -1.32 28.69
N ASP A 300 3.72 -2.13 29.75
CA ASP A 300 4.63 -3.29 29.82
C ASP A 300 4.32 -4.32 28.72
N TYR A 301 3.03 -4.54 28.45
CA TYR A 301 2.60 -5.35 27.31
C TYR A 301 3.09 -4.78 25.99
N GLN A 302 2.84 -3.49 25.69
CA GLN A 302 3.26 -2.87 24.44
C GLN A 302 4.77 -2.92 24.23
N LYS A 303 5.56 -2.66 25.28
CA LYS A 303 7.01 -2.76 25.25
C LYS A 303 7.49 -4.16 24.91
N SER A 304 6.92 -5.18 25.54
CA SER A 304 7.23 -6.58 25.27
C SER A 304 6.79 -6.99 23.86
N PHE A 305 5.62 -6.52 23.43
CA PHE A 305 5.09 -6.76 22.09
C PHE A 305 5.97 -6.15 21.01
N THR A 306 6.45 -4.91 21.20
CA THR A 306 7.39 -4.23 20.28
C THR A 306 8.65 -5.07 20.11
N GLN A 307 9.23 -5.58 21.23
CA GLN A 307 10.43 -6.43 21.15
C GLN A 307 10.16 -7.72 20.35
N VAL A 308 9.11 -8.46 20.68
CA VAL A 308 8.75 -9.71 20.00
C VAL A 308 8.49 -9.49 18.51
N LYS A 309 7.76 -8.41 18.18
CA LYS A 309 7.47 -8.07 16.77
C LYS A 309 8.75 -7.68 16.01
N THR A 310 9.64 -6.92 16.63
CA THR A 310 10.93 -6.55 16.03
C THR A 310 11.77 -7.79 15.72
N ASP A 311 11.86 -8.73 16.66
CA ASP A 311 12.62 -9.97 16.48
C ASP A 311 12.00 -10.85 15.38
N LEU A 312 10.66 -10.91 15.30
CA LEU A 312 9.95 -11.63 14.23
C LEU A 312 10.23 -11.00 12.87
N LEU A 313 10.07 -9.68 12.74
CA LEU A 313 10.31 -8.96 11.48
C LEU A 313 11.77 -9.09 11.02
N ARG A 314 12.73 -9.14 11.96
CA ARG A 314 14.14 -9.40 11.63
C ARG A 314 14.32 -10.82 11.09
N THR A 315 13.68 -11.80 11.71
CA THR A 315 13.78 -13.20 11.27
C THR A 315 13.17 -13.39 9.87
N GLU A 316 12.01 -12.79 9.62
CA GLU A 316 11.36 -12.80 8.30
C GLU A 316 12.25 -12.12 7.25
N PHE A 317 12.77 -10.93 7.56
CA PHE A 317 13.67 -10.18 6.68
C PHE A 317 14.93 -10.98 6.32
N LEU A 318 15.59 -11.61 7.29
CA LEU A 318 16.79 -12.42 7.03
C LEU A 318 16.46 -13.64 6.17
N GLY A 319 15.31 -14.29 6.41
CA GLY A 319 14.85 -15.40 5.58
C GLY A 319 14.60 -14.99 4.13
N GLU A 320 13.92 -13.85 3.90
CA GLU A 320 13.70 -13.29 2.57
C GLU A 320 15.02 -12.90 1.89
N TYR A 321 15.96 -12.33 2.63
CA TYR A 321 17.28 -11.96 2.12
C TYR A 321 18.09 -13.18 1.66
N GLU A 322 18.09 -14.26 2.41
CA GLU A 322 18.74 -15.52 2.03
C GLU A 322 18.16 -16.09 0.73
N VAL A 323 16.83 -16.11 0.59
CA VAL A 323 16.17 -16.54 -0.65
C VAL A 323 16.60 -15.65 -1.81
N TYR A 324 16.63 -14.33 -1.61
CA TYR A 324 17.10 -13.37 -2.61
C TYR A 324 18.54 -13.66 -3.05
N GLN A 325 19.46 -13.91 -2.13
CA GLN A 325 20.87 -14.20 -2.43
C GLN A 325 21.03 -15.50 -3.26
N VAL A 326 20.28 -16.53 -2.92
CA VAL A 326 20.27 -17.78 -3.68
C VAL A 326 19.77 -17.53 -5.11
N LEU A 327 18.68 -16.79 -5.26
CA LEU A 327 18.13 -16.43 -6.58
C LEU A 327 19.11 -15.60 -7.40
N LEU A 328 19.74 -14.60 -6.80
CA LEU A 328 20.73 -13.72 -7.46
C LEU A 328 21.91 -14.53 -7.99
N LYS A 329 22.49 -15.38 -7.14
CA LYS A 329 23.61 -16.23 -7.52
C LYS A 329 23.23 -17.17 -8.67
N LYS A 330 22.06 -17.81 -8.59
CA LYS A 330 21.60 -18.73 -9.64
C LYS A 330 21.26 -18.02 -10.94
N TYR A 331 20.64 -16.87 -10.88
CA TYR A 331 20.39 -16.05 -12.06
C TYR A 331 21.70 -15.67 -12.78
N GLN A 332 22.70 -15.20 -12.03
CA GLN A 332 24.01 -14.84 -12.59
C GLN A 332 24.75 -16.02 -13.21
N GLU A 333 24.75 -17.19 -12.55
CA GLU A 333 25.31 -18.43 -13.08
C GLU A 333 24.60 -18.83 -14.38
N TYR A 334 23.26 -18.71 -14.44
CA TYR A 334 22.46 -19.11 -15.59
C TYR A 334 22.67 -18.15 -16.77
N GLN A 335 22.63 -16.84 -16.49
CA GLN A 335 22.87 -15.79 -17.48
C GLN A 335 24.24 -15.96 -18.16
N SER A 336 25.32 -16.06 -17.35
CA SER A 336 26.68 -16.21 -17.89
C SER A 336 26.85 -17.50 -18.71
N THR A 337 26.14 -18.57 -18.35
CA THR A 337 26.16 -19.83 -19.08
C THR A 337 25.48 -19.68 -20.44
N LEU A 338 24.24 -19.12 -20.48
CA LEU A 338 23.50 -18.96 -21.73
C LEU A 338 24.20 -18.00 -22.70
N GLU A 339 24.75 -16.88 -22.19
CA GLU A 339 25.51 -15.92 -23.00
C GLU A 339 26.76 -16.53 -23.68
N SER A 340 27.38 -17.52 -23.00
CA SER A 340 28.56 -18.19 -23.50
C SER A 340 28.29 -19.23 -24.61
N LEU A 341 27.04 -19.72 -24.70
CA LEU A 341 26.74 -20.88 -25.58
C LEU A 341 26.39 -20.51 -27.02
N GLY A 342 25.77 -19.36 -27.31
CA GLY A 342 25.44 -18.88 -28.66
C GLY A 342 24.69 -19.90 -29.57
N SER A 343 23.96 -20.83 -28.96
CA SER A 343 23.62 -22.11 -29.64
C SER A 343 22.39 -22.05 -30.53
N GLU A 344 21.46 -21.11 -30.32
CA GLU A 344 20.24 -21.03 -31.14
C GLU A 344 20.57 -20.67 -32.64
N GLU A 345 21.52 -19.76 -32.85
CA GLU A 345 21.93 -19.35 -34.15
C GLU A 345 22.69 -20.47 -34.90
N LEU A 346 23.55 -21.20 -34.20
CA LEU A 346 24.27 -22.36 -34.72
C LEU A 346 23.32 -23.49 -35.10
N LEU A 347 22.30 -23.75 -34.27
CA LEU A 347 21.28 -24.76 -34.57
C LEU A 347 20.47 -24.42 -35.84
N LEU A 348 20.09 -23.16 -36.00
CA LEU A 348 19.36 -22.69 -37.17
C LEU A 348 20.22 -22.86 -38.42
N GLN A 349 21.51 -22.47 -38.37
CA GLN A 349 22.45 -22.65 -39.50
C GLN A 349 22.62 -24.13 -39.86
N ALA A 350 22.80 -25.01 -38.88
CA ALA A 350 22.94 -26.46 -39.15
C ALA A 350 21.66 -27.04 -39.78
N PHE A 351 20.49 -26.56 -39.38
CA PHE A 351 19.22 -26.94 -40.02
C PHE A 351 19.11 -26.41 -41.46
N GLU A 352 19.43 -25.15 -41.70
CA GLU A 352 19.37 -24.53 -43.03
C GLU A 352 20.37 -25.17 -44.00
N LEU A 353 21.51 -25.66 -43.54
CA LEU A 353 22.50 -26.42 -44.30
C LEU A 353 22.11 -27.90 -44.53
N GLY A 354 21.00 -28.34 -43.94
CA GLY A 354 20.55 -29.74 -44.04
C GLY A 354 21.34 -30.74 -43.19
N GLU A 355 22.19 -30.27 -42.27
CA GLU A 355 22.94 -31.12 -41.36
C GLU A 355 22.09 -31.75 -40.25
N LEU A 356 20.96 -31.10 -39.92
CA LEU A 356 19.99 -31.57 -38.92
C LEU A 356 18.63 -31.83 -39.60
N SER A 357 17.99 -32.92 -39.24
CA SER A 357 16.56 -33.10 -39.56
C SER A 357 15.72 -32.13 -38.75
N PHE A 358 14.49 -31.81 -39.23
CA PHE A 358 13.54 -30.98 -38.49
C PHE A 358 13.35 -31.44 -37.03
N MET A 359 13.26 -32.76 -36.83
CA MET A 359 13.03 -33.29 -35.49
C MET A 359 14.22 -33.10 -34.56
N GLN A 360 15.45 -33.29 -35.05
CA GLN A 360 16.66 -33.02 -34.27
C GLN A 360 16.78 -31.54 -33.93
N TYR A 361 16.61 -30.66 -34.91
CA TYR A 361 16.60 -29.21 -34.72
C TYR A 361 15.57 -28.78 -33.69
N TYR A 362 14.34 -29.25 -33.78
CA TYR A 362 13.24 -28.86 -32.89
C TYR A 362 13.46 -29.29 -31.46
N ILE A 363 13.98 -30.50 -31.22
CA ILE A 363 14.28 -31.01 -29.90
C ILE A 363 15.37 -30.16 -29.22
N GLU A 364 16.46 -29.89 -29.92
CA GLU A 364 17.55 -29.07 -29.41
C GLU A 364 17.11 -27.64 -29.18
N LEU A 365 16.37 -27.04 -30.10
CA LEU A 365 15.82 -25.69 -29.95
C LEU A 365 14.93 -25.57 -28.71
N GLN A 366 14.05 -26.53 -28.48
CA GLN A 366 13.18 -26.52 -27.26
C GLN A 366 13.99 -26.54 -25.98
N PHE A 367 15.12 -27.25 -25.95
CA PHE A 367 15.99 -27.25 -24.78
C PHE A 367 16.50 -25.85 -24.44
N TYR A 368 17.01 -25.11 -25.44
CA TYR A 368 17.51 -23.75 -25.25
C TYR A 368 16.38 -22.76 -24.94
N GLN A 369 15.24 -22.88 -25.61
CA GLN A 369 14.07 -22.03 -25.34
C GLN A 369 13.58 -22.19 -23.90
N ASN A 370 13.51 -23.43 -23.40
CA ASN A 370 13.14 -23.71 -22.01
C ASN A 370 14.16 -23.15 -21.01
N ALA A 371 15.44 -23.20 -21.37
CA ALA A 371 16.50 -22.62 -20.55
C ALA A 371 16.38 -21.09 -20.47
N LEU A 372 16.16 -20.40 -21.60
CA LEU A 372 15.96 -18.95 -21.66
C LEU A 372 14.69 -18.54 -20.90
N ASP A 373 13.58 -19.26 -21.08
CA ASP A 373 12.33 -19.03 -20.33
C ASP A 373 12.52 -19.17 -18.81
N SER A 374 13.29 -20.17 -18.39
CA SER A 374 13.63 -20.38 -16.99
C SER A 374 14.47 -19.22 -16.43
N MET A 375 15.41 -18.69 -17.21
CA MET A 375 16.20 -17.51 -16.82
C MET A 375 15.33 -16.27 -16.65
N LEU A 376 14.40 -15.99 -17.56
CA LEU A 376 13.48 -14.85 -17.47
C LEU A 376 12.56 -14.97 -16.25
N VAL A 377 12.08 -16.20 -15.94
CA VAL A 377 11.28 -16.45 -14.73
C VAL A 377 12.09 -16.18 -13.47
N MET A 378 13.36 -16.64 -13.42
CA MET A 378 14.26 -16.34 -12.30
C MET A 378 14.53 -14.84 -12.15
N GLU A 379 14.74 -14.12 -13.25
CA GLU A 379 14.91 -12.65 -13.24
C GLU A 379 13.69 -11.97 -12.62
N ASN A 380 12.48 -12.35 -13.07
CA ASN A 380 11.25 -11.80 -12.51
C ASN A 380 11.10 -12.12 -11.01
N GLN A 381 11.34 -13.36 -10.60
CA GLN A 381 11.30 -13.75 -9.18
C GLN A 381 12.30 -12.95 -8.34
N LEU A 382 13.49 -12.72 -8.86
CA LEU A 382 14.53 -11.92 -8.20
C LEU A 382 14.08 -10.46 -8.01
N VAL A 383 13.50 -9.85 -9.04
CA VAL A 383 12.97 -8.48 -8.99
C VAL A 383 11.79 -8.37 -8.03
N GLN A 384 10.89 -9.37 -8.00
CA GLN A 384 9.77 -9.42 -7.06
C GLN A 384 10.25 -9.57 -5.60
N SER A 385 11.26 -10.42 -5.35
CA SER A 385 11.88 -10.58 -4.04
C SER A 385 12.58 -9.29 -3.58
N LYS A 386 13.31 -8.64 -4.49
CA LYS A 386 13.92 -7.32 -4.24
C LYS A 386 12.87 -6.26 -3.87
N ALA A 387 11.74 -6.22 -4.57
CA ALA A 387 10.66 -5.29 -4.28
C ALA A 387 10.09 -5.49 -2.86
N GLU A 388 10.00 -6.72 -2.38
CA GLU A 388 9.57 -7.04 -1.00
C GLU A 388 10.59 -6.57 0.04
N LEU A 389 11.88 -6.87 -0.18
CA LEU A 389 12.96 -6.45 0.72
C LEU A 389 13.06 -4.93 0.85
N LEU A 390 12.82 -4.19 -0.26
CA LEU A 390 12.93 -2.74 -0.34
C LEU A 390 11.59 -2.00 -0.20
N LYS A 391 10.52 -2.68 0.20
CA LYS A 391 9.18 -2.07 0.31
C LYS A 391 9.11 -0.81 1.17
N HIS A 392 10.02 -0.66 2.12
CA HIS A 392 10.15 0.51 2.97
C HIS A 392 10.61 1.78 2.24
N GLN A 393 11.05 1.65 0.97
CA GLN A 393 11.47 2.77 0.11
C GLN A 393 10.33 3.27 -0.81
N LEU A 394 9.17 2.60 -0.82
CA LEU A 394 8.01 2.94 -1.65
C LEU A 394 7.20 4.16 -1.14
#